data_c1b14c72edf2488b381f49e33df51925
#
_entry.id   c1b14c72edf2488b381f49e33df51925
#
_cell.length_a   1.000
_cell.length_b   1.000
_cell.length_c   1.000
_cell.angle_alpha   90.00
_cell.angle_beta   90.00
_cell.angle_gamma   90.00
#
_symmetry.space_group_name_H-M   'P 1'
#
loop_
_entity.id
_entity.type
_entity.pdbx_description
1 polymer ?
#
loop_
_entity_poly.entity_id
_entity_poly.type
_entity_poly.pdbx_seq_one_letter_code
_entity_poly.pdbx_strand_id
1 'polypeptide(L)'
;MPEVLPGGIEQARAALRARQGLGARYDAPNAPARELDWARRGTAYFARMLNELPDNALNGDSRVPGWSRRQVAACVGYHARALARVSECARTGAPIALWESPDQREGEIEDGKTLPAGALRHLVSHAEVHLNVEWRDLADDEWDRSLPFEGIPNARVTPWLRAKEVWLRAVDLYNGGRFEDFPGDFVGALLAEKTGHAPDPSGDFFVLARRHLGPSQDSY
;
A
#
# COMPACT_ATOMS: atom_id res chain seq x y z
N MET A 1 29.04 -25.84 6.37
CA MET A 1 27.74 -25.38 5.83
C MET A 1 27.91 -25.15 4.33
N PRO A 2 27.16 -25.78 3.43
CA PRO A 2 27.32 -25.51 2.01
C PRO A 2 26.83 -24.11 1.68
N GLU A 3 27.70 -23.33 1.07
CA GLU A 3 27.45 -21.99 0.56
C GLU A 3 26.48 -22.11 -0.61
N VAL A 4 25.23 -21.63 -0.43
CA VAL A 4 24.24 -21.59 -1.51
C VAL A 4 24.62 -20.44 -2.44
N LEU A 5 25.19 -20.75 -3.60
CA LEU A 5 25.50 -19.78 -4.62
C LEU A 5 24.22 -19.03 -5.06
N PRO A 6 24.29 -17.69 -5.32
CA PRO A 6 23.14 -16.87 -5.71
C PRO A 6 22.33 -17.44 -6.89
N GLY A 7 22.97 -18.08 -7.85
CA GLY A 7 22.32 -18.75 -8.96
C GLY A 7 21.45 -19.96 -8.57
N GLY A 8 21.69 -20.58 -7.44
CA GLY A 8 20.91 -21.74 -6.99
C GLY A 8 19.49 -21.38 -6.54
N ILE A 9 19.30 -20.18 -5.98
CA ILE A 9 17.97 -19.70 -5.54
C ILE A 9 17.12 -19.34 -6.77
N GLU A 10 17.67 -18.68 -7.76
CA GLU A 10 16.96 -18.34 -9.00
C GLU A 10 16.56 -19.60 -9.77
N GLN A 11 17.46 -20.58 -9.87
CA GLN A 11 17.17 -21.88 -10.50
C GLN A 11 16.10 -22.66 -9.73
N ALA A 12 16.13 -22.64 -8.40
CA ALA A 12 15.14 -23.28 -7.56
C ALA A 12 13.75 -22.63 -7.72
N ARG A 13 13.69 -21.29 -7.79
CA ARG A 13 12.47 -20.54 -8.08
C ARG A 13 11.93 -20.84 -9.48
N ALA A 14 12.79 -20.87 -10.50
CA ALA A 14 12.40 -21.22 -11.86
C ALA A 14 11.85 -22.66 -11.94
N ALA A 15 12.51 -23.62 -11.29
CA ALA A 15 12.05 -24.99 -11.22
C ALA A 15 10.71 -25.13 -10.49
N LEU A 16 10.50 -24.34 -9.41
CA LEU A 16 9.23 -24.32 -8.69
C LEU A 16 8.10 -23.74 -9.55
N ARG A 17 8.37 -22.63 -10.27
CA ARG A 17 7.42 -22.05 -11.24
C ARG A 17 7.03 -23.05 -12.32
N ALA A 18 8.01 -23.75 -12.90
CA ALA A 18 7.77 -24.76 -13.92
C ALA A 18 6.90 -25.93 -13.42
N ARG A 19 7.05 -26.31 -12.15
CA ARG A 19 6.25 -27.37 -11.51
C ARG A 19 4.84 -26.93 -11.13
N GLN A 20 4.67 -25.68 -10.71
CA GLN A 20 3.39 -25.13 -10.26
C GLN A 20 2.60 -24.46 -11.39
N GLY A 21 3.22 -24.33 -12.58
CA GLY A 21 2.63 -23.66 -13.74
C GLY A 21 2.40 -22.17 -13.49
N LEU A 22 1.46 -21.59 -14.24
CA LEU A 22 1.10 -20.14 -14.10
C LEU A 22 0.57 -19.75 -12.72
N GLY A 23 0.31 -20.71 -11.85
CA GLY A 23 -0.08 -20.47 -10.44
C GLY A 23 1.10 -20.21 -9.50
N ALA A 24 2.35 -20.31 -9.95
CA ALA A 24 3.53 -19.97 -9.16
C ALA A 24 3.65 -18.46 -9.01
N ARG A 25 3.27 -17.96 -7.86
CA ARG A 25 3.02 -16.54 -7.62
C ARG A 25 4.18 -15.88 -6.89
N TYR A 26 5.27 -15.68 -7.60
CA TYR A 26 6.38 -14.83 -7.18
C TYR A 26 6.32 -13.52 -7.97
N ASP A 27 6.76 -12.43 -7.34
CA ASP A 27 6.94 -11.17 -8.06
C ASP A 27 7.87 -11.38 -9.27
N ALA A 28 7.60 -10.67 -10.34
CA ALA A 28 8.48 -10.67 -11.52
C ALA A 28 9.89 -10.17 -11.13
N PRO A 29 10.96 -10.64 -11.78
CA PRO A 29 12.32 -10.19 -11.47
C PRO A 29 12.51 -8.67 -11.54
N ASN A 30 11.82 -8.00 -12.47
CA ASN A 30 11.84 -6.54 -12.65
C ASN A 30 10.88 -5.78 -11.74
N ALA A 31 10.14 -6.45 -10.86
CA ALA A 31 9.22 -5.78 -9.92
C ALA A 31 9.97 -4.83 -8.97
N PRO A 32 9.36 -3.73 -8.51
CA PRO A 32 9.95 -2.80 -7.56
C PRO A 32 10.00 -3.42 -6.15
N ALA A 33 10.97 -4.30 -5.93
CA ALA A 33 11.05 -5.18 -4.75
C ALA A 33 11.09 -4.42 -3.43
N ARG A 34 11.79 -3.26 -3.38
CA ARG A 34 11.90 -2.43 -2.18
C ARG A 34 10.57 -1.80 -1.82
N GLU A 35 9.89 -1.21 -2.77
CA GLU A 35 8.60 -0.56 -2.60
C GLU A 35 7.50 -1.59 -2.25
N LEU A 36 7.57 -2.78 -2.86
CA LEU A 36 6.71 -3.92 -2.50
C LEU A 36 6.92 -4.38 -1.06
N ASP A 37 8.18 -4.45 -0.59
CA ASP A 37 8.48 -4.78 0.81
C ASP A 37 7.87 -3.74 1.76
N TRP A 38 8.07 -2.46 1.49
CA TRP A 38 7.48 -1.39 2.28
C TRP A 38 5.94 -1.45 2.31
N ALA A 39 5.31 -1.66 1.16
CA ALA A 39 3.85 -1.78 1.06
C ALA A 39 3.32 -2.97 1.87
N ARG A 40 3.94 -4.15 1.73
CA ARG A 40 3.52 -5.37 2.44
C ARG A 40 3.71 -5.26 3.95
N ARG A 41 4.85 -4.73 4.40
CA ARG A 41 5.10 -4.50 5.82
C ARG A 41 4.15 -3.46 6.40
N GLY A 42 3.91 -2.35 5.68
CA GLY A 42 2.96 -1.33 6.10
C GLY A 42 1.53 -1.84 6.15
N THR A 43 1.13 -2.67 5.19
CA THR A 43 -0.16 -3.33 5.19
C THR A 43 -0.35 -4.26 6.40
N ALA A 44 0.65 -5.07 6.73
CA ALA A 44 0.60 -5.93 7.92
C ALA A 44 0.57 -5.10 9.22
N TYR A 45 1.30 -3.98 9.26
CA TYR A 45 1.30 -3.05 10.38
C TYR A 45 -0.08 -2.41 10.57
N PHE A 46 -0.68 -1.86 9.50
CA PHE A 46 -2.01 -1.27 9.53
C PHE A 46 -3.07 -2.30 9.95
N ALA A 47 -3.04 -3.50 9.36
CA ALA A 47 -3.98 -4.57 9.67
C ALA A 47 -3.92 -4.97 11.16
N ARG A 48 -2.73 -5.02 11.75
CA ARG A 48 -2.58 -5.25 13.20
C ARG A 48 -3.24 -4.16 13.99
N MET A 49 -2.94 -2.88 13.71
CA MET A 49 -3.54 -1.75 14.42
C MET A 49 -5.07 -1.74 14.32
N LEU A 50 -5.62 -2.05 13.13
CA LEU A 50 -7.06 -2.13 12.90
C LEU A 50 -7.72 -3.28 13.67
N ASN A 51 -7.07 -4.46 13.69
CA ASN A 51 -7.62 -5.65 14.34
C ASN A 51 -7.54 -5.60 15.88
N GLU A 52 -6.60 -4.84 16.43
CA GLU A 52 -6.51 -4.61 17.87
C GLU A 52 -7.57 -3.63 18.39
N LEU A 53 -8.24 -2.86 17.51
CA LEU A 53 -9.34 -1.99 17.91
C LEU A 53 -10.61 -2.81 18.24
N PRO A 54 -11.25 -2.62 19.37
CA PRO A 54 -12.60 -3.14 19.59
C PRO A 54 -13.60 -2.46 18.65
N ASP A 55 -14.69 -3.16 18.32
CA ASP A 55 -15.66 -2.72 17.31
C ASP A 55 -16.27 -1.35 17.60
N ASN A 56 -16.58 -1.06 18.87
CA ASN A 56 -17.11 0.22 19.30
C ASN A 56 -16.12 1.38 19.16
N ALA A 57 -14.81 1.09 19.29
CA ALA A 57 -13.76 2.10 19.16
C ALA A 57 -13.56 2.58 17.73
N LEU A 58 -14.03 1.84 16.72
CA LEU A 58 -14.01 2.27 15.33
C LEU A 58 -14.82 3.54 15.07
N ASN A 59 -15.83 3.83 15.90
CA ASN A 59 -16.64 5.05 15.81
C ASN A 59 -15.94 6.30 16.36
N GLY A 60 -14.84 6.13 17.08
CA GLY A 60 -14.09 7.24 17.66
C GLY A 60 -13.29 8.01 16.61
N ASP A 61 -12.84 9.20 17.03
CA ASP A 61 -12.05 10.09 16.19
C ASP A 61 -10.71 9.46 15.76
N SER A 62 -10.32 9.74 14.54
CA SER A 62 -8.99 9.48 14.01
C SER A 62 -8.08 10.71 14.21
N ARG A 63 -6.83 10.66 13.72
CA ARG A 63 -5.97 11.85 13.64
C ARG A 63 -6.30 12.75 12.45
N VAL A 64 -7.05 12.25 11.47
CA VAL A 64 -7.52 13.07 10.34
C VAL A 64 -8.69 13.94 10.83
N PRO A 65 -8.59 15.27 10.75
CA PRO A 65 -9.65 16.15 11.22
C PRO A 65 -11.01 15.84 10.56
N GLY A 66 -12.04 15.65 11.37
CA GLY A 66 -13.39 15.35 10.90
C GLY A 66 -13.63 13.89 10.47
N TRP A 67 -12.62 13.01 10.53
CA TRP A 67 -12.76 11.60 10.20
C TRP A 67 -12.81 10.70 11.42
N SER A 68 -13.71 9.74 11.40
CA SER A 68 -13.70 8.61 12.30
C SER A 68 -12.64 7.57 11.86
N ARG A 69 -12.29 6.66 12.76
CA ARG A 69 -11.44 5.49 12.43
C ARG A 69 -12.04 4.61 11.35
N ARG A 70 -13.39 4.58 11.21
CA ARG A 70 -14.07 3.88 10.11
C ARG A 70 -13.72 4.44 8.76
N GLN A 71 -13.71 5.77 8.62
CA GLN A 71 -13.34 6.43 7.35
C GLN A 71 -11.88 6.17 6.99
N VAL A 72 -10.97 6.17 7.98
CA VAL A 72 -9.57 5.77 7.75
C VAL A 72 -9.47 4.32 7.24
N ALA A 73 -10.17 3.39 7.86
CA ALA A 73 -10.17 2.00 7.42
C ALA A 73 -10.81 1.81 6.03
N ALA A 74 -11.94 2.49 5.76
CA ALA A 74 -12.58 2.49 4.45
C ALA A 74 -11.64 3.03 3.36
N CYS A 75 -11.00 4.17 3.62
CA CYS A 75 -10.01 4.78 2.72
C CYS A 75 -8.90 3.78 2.35
N VAL A 76 -8.31 3.10 3.34
CA VAL A 76 -7.26 2.10 3.10
C VAL A 76 -7.75 0.92 2.27
N GLY A 77 -8.97 0.44 2.50
CA GLY A 77 -9.58 -0.64 1.73
C GLY A 77 -9.85 -0.25 0.28
N TYR A 78 -10.47 0.91 0.05
CA TYR A 78 -10.79 1.38 -1.30
C TYR A 78 -9.55 1.83 -2.09
N HIS A 79 -8.54 2.39 -1.42
CA HIS A 79 -7.26 2.67 -2.05
C HIS A 79 -6.61 1.39 -2.61
N ALA A 80 -6.64 0.27 -1.88
CA ALA A 80 -6.14 -0.99 -2.40
C ALA A 80 -6.92 -1.47 -3.63
N ARG A 81 -8.26 -1.32 -3.65
CA ARG A 81 -9.08 -1.63 -4.81
C ARG A 81 -8.75 -0.77 -6.03
N ALA A 82 -8.53 0.52 -5.82
CA ALA A 82 -8.12 1.42 -6.88
C ALA A 82 -6.77 0.99 -7.50
N LEU A 83 -5.76 0.71 -6.67
CA LEU A 83 -4.46 0.25 -7.16
C LEU A 83 -4.52 -1.15 -7.81
N ALA A 84 -5.43 -2.03 -7.37
CA ALA A 84 -5.66 -3.31 -8.04
C ALA A 84 -6.19 -3.09 -9.47
N ARG A 85 -7.12 -2.15 -9.69
CA ARG A 85 -7.60 -1.77 -11.03
C ARG A 85 -6.48 -1.22 -11.91
N VAL A 86 -5.57 -0.40 -11.34
CA VAL A 86 -4.37 0.07 -12.05
C VAL A 86 -3.49 -1.09 -12.50
N SER A 87 -3.22 -2.03 -11.61
CA SER A 87 -2.38 -3.20 -11.91
C SER A 87 -3.04 -4.13 -12.93
N GLU A 88 -4.35 -4.34 -12.84
CA GLU A 88 -5.14 -5.06 -13.83
C GLU A 88 -5.10 -4.39 -15.22
N CYS A 89 -5.21 -3.06 -15.29
CA CYS A 89 -5.05 -2.30 -16.52
C CYS A 89 -3.65 -2.50 -17.11
N ALA A 90 -2.60 -2.48 -16.30
CA ALA A 90 -1.24 -2.73 -16.75
C ALA A 90 -1.09 -4.15 -17.32
N ARG A 91 -1.67 -5.15 -16.67
CA ARG A 91 -1.61 -6.56 -17.08
C ARG A 91 -2.41 -6.83 -18.35
N THR A 92 -3.65 -6.35 -18.41
CA THR A 92 -4.57 -6.70 -19.50
C THR A 92 -4.51 -5.75 -20.68
N GLY A 93 -4.06 -4.50 -20.48
CA GLY A 93 -4.15 -3.42 -21.46
C GLY A 93 -5.58 -2.92 -21.67
N ALA A 94 -6.56 -3.42 -20.91
CA ALA A 94 -7.95 -2.98 -21.01
C ALA A 94 -8.13 -1.58 -20.39
N PRO A 95 -8.93 -0.69 -20.99
CA PRO A 95 -9.24 0.59 -20.39
C PRO A 95 -10.13 0.37 -19.15
N ILE A 96 -9.58 0.62 -17.99
CA ILE A 96 -10.27 0.52 -16.69
C ILE A 96 -10.29 1.92 -16.09
N ALA A 97 -11.45 2.39 -15.65
CA ALA A 97 -11.54 3.64 -14.90
C ALA A 97 -11.04 3.43 -13.46
N LEU A 98 -10.20 4.34 -12.99
CA LEU A 98 -9.76 4.32 -11.59
C LEU A 98 -10.94 4.58 -10.65
N TRP A 99 -11.73 5.60 -10.99
CA TRP A 99 -13.06 5.87 -10.45
C TRP A 99 -13.99 6.22 -11.61
N GLU A 100 -15.28 5.89 -11.50
CA GLU A 100 -16.30 6.19 -12.51
C GLU A 100 -16.65 7.69 -12.54
N SER A 101 -16.41 8.39 -11.41
CA SER A 101 -16.59 9.84 -11.28
C SER A 101 -15.60 10.43 -10.27
N PRO A 102 -15.32 11.74 -10.30
CA PRO A 102 -14.49 12.42 -9.32
C PRO A 102 -14.96 12.24 -7.88
N ASP A 103 -16.27 12.18 -7.66
CA ASP A 103 -16.89 12.09 -6.33
C ASP A 103 -16.95 10.64 -5.81
N GLN A 104 -16.67 9.66 -6.65
CA GLN A 104 -16.81 8.23 -6.28
C GLN A 104 -15.90 7.87 -5.12
N ARG A 105 -14.67 8.39 -5.08
CA ARG A 105 -13.71 8.09 -4.00
C ARG A 105 -14.26 8.55 -2.64
N GLU A 106 -14.80 9.76 -2.57
CA GLU A 106 -15.39 10.29 -1.34
C GLU A 106 -16.65 9.50 -0.98
N GLY A 107 -17.49 9.21 -1.95
CA GLY A 107 -18.68 8.38 -1.78
C GLY A 107 -18.36 6.99 -1.25
N GLU A 108 -17.34 6.30 -1.80
CA GLU A 108 -16.88 4.99 -1.31
C GLU A 108 -16.44 5.06 0.17
N ILE A 109 -15.73 6.11 0.58
CA ILE A 109 -15.30 6.28 1.97
C ILE A 109 -16.51 6.51 2.88
N GLU A 110 -17.45 7.35 2.47
CA GLU A 110 -18.67 7.65 3.23
C GLU A 110 -19.57 6.42 3.35
N ASP A 111 -19.74 5.64 2.30
CA ASP A 111 -20.45 4.37 2.33
C ASP A 111 -19.72 3.35 3.22
N GLY A 112 -18.40 3.28 3.08
CA GLY A 112 -17.56 2.36 3.84
C GLY A 112 -17.64 2.59 5.35
N LYS A 113 -17.78 3.83 5.82
CA LYS A 113 -17.93 4.12 7.25
C LYS A 113 -19.21 3.52 7.85
N THR A 114 -20.22 3.23 7.02
CA THR A 114 -21.50 2.65 7.46
C THR A 114 -21.47 1.14 7.61
N LEU A 115 -20.44 0.48 7.06
CA LEU A 115 -20.30 -0.98 7.08
C LEU A 115 -20.24 -1.50 8.55
N PRO A 116 -20.81 -2.66 8.86
CA PRO A 116 -20.52 -3.35 10.13
C PRO A 116 -19.01 -3.54 10.33
N ALA A 117 -18.55 -3.52 11.58
CA ALA A 117 -17.11 -3.60 11.90
C ALA A 117 -16.39 -4.79 11.22
N GLY A 118 -17.02 -5.96 11.26
CA GLY A 118 -16.50 -7.16 10.58
C GLY A 118 -16.41 -7.00 9.06
N ALA A 119 -17.42 -6.40 8.42
CA ALA A 119 -17.43 -6.14 6.99
C ALA A 119 -16.37 -5.11 6.59
N LEU A 120 -16.14 -4.09 7.41
CA LEU A 120 -15.10 -3.09 7.18
C LEU A 120 -13.69 -3.71 7.25
N ARG A 121 -13.40 -4.56 8.25
CA ARG A 121 -12.13 -5.30 8.33
C ARG A 121 -11.96 -6.26 7.15
N HIS A 122 -13.06 -6.91 6.74
CA HIS A 122 -13.06 -7.78 5.58
C HIS A 122 -12.80 -7.02 4.28
N LEU A 123 -13.36 -5.81 4.13
CA LEU A 123 -13.06 -4.93 2.98
C LEU A 123 -11.54 -4.69 2.89
N VAL A 124 -10.90 -4.30 4.00
CA VAL A 124 -9.46 -4.02 4.04
C VAL A 124 -8.65 -5.27 3.67
N SER A 125 -8.90 -6.39 4.35
CA SER A 125 -8.13 -7.63 4.14
C SER A 125 -8.32 -8.22 2.74
N HIS A 126 -9.54 -8.20 2.20
CA HIS A 126 -9.83 -8.73 0.88
C HIS A 126 -9.22 -7.86 -0.24
N ALA A 127 -9.33 -6.53 -0.11
CA ALA A 127 -8.75 -5.61 -1.08
C ALA A 127 -7.23 -5.70 -1.13
N GLU A 128 -6.58 -5.90 0.03
CA GLU A 128 -5.15 -6.13 0.14
C GLU A 128 -4.72 -7.42 -0.58
N VAL A 129 -5.39 -8.53 -0.28
CA VAL A 129 -5.09 -9.81 -0.94
C VAL A 129 -5.24 -9.68 -2.45
N HIS A 130 -6.31 -9.02 -2.92
CA HIS A 130 -6.54 -8.80 -4.34
C HIS A 130 -5.41 -7.97 -4.97
N LEU A 131 -5.05 -6.83 -4.38
CA LEU A 131 -3.94 -6.00 -4.87
C LEU A 131 -2.62 -6.79 -4.94
N ASN A 132 -2.31 -7.55 -3.90
CA ASN A 132 -1.08 -8.34 -3.86
C ASN A 132 -1.08 -9.49 -4.89
N VAL A 133 -2.25 -10.01 -5.26
CA VAL A 133 -2.40 -10.96 -6.38
C VAL A 133 -2.12 -10.27 -7.71
N GLU A 134 -2.74 -9.11 -7.97
CA GLU A 134 -2.51 -8.35 -9.20
C GLU A 134 -1.02 -8.01 -9.38
N TRP A 135 -0.33 -7.57 -8.34
CA TRP A 135 1.11 -7.31 -8.42
C TRP A 135 1.95 -8.54 -8.76
N ARG A 136 1.60 -9.71 -8.19
CA ARG A 136 2.32 -10.97 -8.47
C ARG A 136 2.03 -11.52 -9.87
N ASP A 137 0.89 -11.15 -10.43
CA ASP A 137 0.48 -11.60 -11.75
C ASP A 137 1.03 -10.70 -12.87
N LEU A 138 1.63 -9.54 -12.55
CA LEU A 138 2.32 -8.69 -13.52
C LEU A 138 3.61 -9.34 -14.03
N ALA A 139 3.77 -9.40 -15.36
CA ALA A 139 5.02 -9.77 -16.02
C ALA A 139 6.05 -8.62 -15.98
N ASP A 140 7.31 -8.92 -16.33
CA ASP A 140 8.41 -7.96 -16.24
C ASP A 140 8.16 -6.65 -17.01
N ASP A 141 7.63 -6.75 -18.23
CA ASP A 141 7.35 -5.60 -19.10
C ASP A 141 6.06 -4.85 -18.73
N GLU A 142 5.15 -5.50 -18.04
CA GLU A 142 3.87 -4.91 -17.62
C GLU A 142 4.04 -3.88 -16.49
N TRP A 143 5.10 -4.01 -15.68
CA TRP A 143 5.42 -3.02 -14.65
C TRP A 143 5.71 -1.63 -15.22
N ASP A 144 6.24 -1.56 -16.43
CA ASP A 144 6.65 -0.31 -17.09
C ASP A 144 5.68 0.13 -18.20
N ARG A 145 4.59 -0.62 -18.43
CA ARG A 145 3.57 -0.27 -19.41
C ARG A 145 2.95 1.09 -19.08
N SER A 146 2.93 1.99 -20.07
CA SER A 146 2.32 3.31 -19.93
C SER A 146 0.82 3.19 -19.66
N LEU A 147 0.35 3.92 -18.65
CA LEU A 147 -1.05 3.91 -18.22
C LEU A 147 -1.69 5.30 -18.37
N PRO A 148 -3.02 5.36 -18.60
CA PRO A 148 -3.73 6.61 -18.86
C PRO A 148 -4.20 7.31 -17.58
N PHE A 149 -3.57 7.06 -16.43
CA PHE A 149 -4.00 7.64 -15.16
C PHE A 149 -3.13 8.85 -14.79
N GLU A 150 -3.77 9.95 -14.40
CA GLU A 150 -3.07 11.13 -13.89
C GLU A 150 -2.26 10.77 -12.63
N GLY A 151 -1.00 11.17 -12.59
CA GLY A 151 -0.10 10.87 -11.47
C GLY A 151 0.37 9.41 -11.37
N ILE A 152 -0.13 8.50 -12.21
CA ILE A 152 0.25 7.07 -12.21
C ILE A 152 0.69 6.66 -13.63
N PRO A 153 1.94 6.95 -14.02
CA PRO A 153 2.41 6.69 -15.38
C PRO A 153 2.52 5.21 -15.73
N ASN A 154 2.70 4.34 -14.75
CA ASN A 154 2.82 2.88 -14.91
C ASN A 154 2.53 2.17 -13.57
N ALA A 155 2.49 0.84 -13.58
CA ALA A 155 2.21 0.05 -12.38
C ALA A 155 3.32 0.12 -11.33
N ARG A 156 4.57 0.44 -11.73
CA ARG A 156 5.75 0.49 -10.85
C ARG A 156 5.61 1.46 -9.69
N VAL A 157 4.82 2.52 -9.82
CA VAL A 157 4.60 3.49 -8.74
C VAL A 157 3.57 3.02 -7.70
N THR A 158 2.75 2.04 -8.03
CA THR A 158 1.63 1.61 -7.16
C THR A 158 2.08 1.04 -5.80
N PRO A 159 3.18 0.28 -5.67
CA PRO A 159 3.67 -0.14 -4.36
C PRO A 159 4.13 1.03 -3.48
N TRP A 160 4.75 2.08 -4.07
CA TRP A 160 5.12 3.29 -3.34
C TRP A 160 3.88 4.02 -2.82
N LEU A 161 2.86 4.22 -3.68
CA LEU A 161 1.59 4.84 -3.28
C LEU A 161 0.92 4.03 -2.15
N ARG A 162 0.92 2.70 -2.27
CA ARG A 162 0.37 1.82 -1.23
C ARG A 162 1.16 1.91 0.07
N ALA A 163 2.47 1.91 0.01
CA ALA A 163 3.32 2.04 1.20
C ALA A 163 2.99 3.34 1.95
N LYS A 164 2.94 4.47 1.24
CA LYS A 164 2.57 5.75 1.85
C LYS A 164 1.21 5.66 2.55
N GLU A 165 0.20 5.18 1.85
CA GLU A 165 -1.15 5.07 2.39
C GLU A 165 -1.18 4.26 3.68
N VAL A 166 -0.69 3.02 3.65
CA VAL A 166 -0.85 2.12 4.81
C VAL A 166 -0.03 2.53 6.03
N TRP A 167 1.19 3.04 5.84
CA TRP A 167 2.02 3.50 6.94
C TRP A 167 1.47 4.77 7.59
N LEU A 168 1.09 5.78 6.79
CA LEU A 168 0.56 7.03 7.31
C LEU A 168 -0.82 6.82 7.97
N ARG A 169 -1.71 6.04 7.33
CA ARG A 169 -3.03 5.73 7.89
C ARG A 169 -2.98 4.88 9.16
N ALA A 170 -1.91 4.10 9.38
CA ALA A 170 -1.70 3.42 10.66
C ALA A 170 -1.50 4.42 11.82
N VAL A 171 -0.82 5.54 11.57
CA VAL A 171 -0.71 6.64 12.53
C VAL A 171 -2.05 7.38 12.67
N ASP A 172 -2.72 7.64 11.54
CA ASP A 172 -4.01 8.34 11.51
C ASP A 172 -5.13 7.55 12.19
N LEU A 173 -5.06 6.23 12.18
CA LEU A 173 -6.02 5.36 12.88
C LEU A 173 -6.10 5.64 14.40
N TYR A 174 -5.08 6.28 14.95
CA TYR A 174 -5.00 6.70 16.36
C TYR A 174 -5.17 5.53 17.34
N ASN A 175 -4.48 4.44 17.05
CA ASN A 175 -4.42 3.22 17.88
C ASN A 175 -2.99 2.78 18.17
N GLY A 176 -2.14 3.72 18.58
CA GLY A 176 -0.76 3.42 18.95
C GLY A 176 0.26 3.39 17.80
N GLY A 177 -0.17 3.59 16.55
CA GLY A 177 0.74 3.72 15.40
C GLY A 177 1.66 4.93 15.53
N ARG A 178 2.96 4.75 15.24
CA ARG A 178 3.99 5.79 15.42
C ARG A 178 4.98 5.76 14.26
N PHE A 179 5.57 6.90 13.94
CA PHE A 179 6.60 7.01 12.89
C PHE A 179 7.86 6.21 13.24
N GLU A 180 8.17 6.03 14.53
CA GLU A 180 9.31 5.24 15.03
C GLU A 180 9.23 3.75 14.69
N ASP A 181 8.04 3.26 14.36
CA ASP A 181 7.81 1.88 13.96
C ASP A 181 8.05 1.67 12.45
N PHE A 182 8.24 2.75 11.68
CA PHE A 182 8.44 2.69 10.22
C PHE A 182 9.88 2.27 9.89
N PRO A 183 10.11 1.59 8.75
CA PRO A 183 11.47 1.37 8.25
C PRO A 183 12.20 2.69 8.04
N GLY A 184 13.43 2.81 8.53
CA GLY A 184 14.17 4.08 8.43
C GLY A 184 14.44 4.54 7.00
N ASP A 185 14.68 3.60 6.07
CA ASP A 185 14.86 3.87 4.65
C ASP A 185 13.54 4.35 3.98
N PHE A 186 12.40 3.83 4.42
CA PHE A 186 11.09 4.32 3.98
C PHE A 186 10.81 5.75 4.47
N VAL A 187 11.10 6.04 5.75
CA VAL A 187 10.96 7.41 6.30
C VAL A 187 11.86 8.38 5.55
N GLY A 188 13.10 7.98 5.25
CA GLY A 188 14.02 8.78 4.44
C GLY A 188 13.46 9.11 3.05
N ALA A 189 12.84 8.13 2.38
CA ALA A 189 12.21 8.32 1.08
C ALA A 189 10.98 9.25 1.15
N LEU A 190 10.13 9.10 2.18
CA LEU A 190 8.99 9.98 2.41
C LEU A 190 9.41 11.44 2.62
N LEU A 191 10.43 11.65 3.44
CA LEU A 191 10.97 12.99 3.70
C LEU A 191 11.58 13.61 2.45
N ALA A 192 12.31 12.82 1.66
CA ALA A 192 12.89 13.26 0.39
C ALA A 192 11.79 13.72 -0.59
N GLU A 193 10.70 12.95 -0.73
CA GLU A 193 9.55 13.32 -1.57
C GLU A 193 8.90 14.64 -1.08
N LYS A 194 8.67 14.77 0.23
CA LYS A 194 7.96 15.94 0.78
C LYS A 194 8.81 17.22 0.78
N THR A 195 10.12 17.12 0.98
CA THR A 195 11.02 18.28 1.10
C THR A 195 11.80 18.59 -0.17
N GLY A 196 11.79 17.68 -1.15
CA GLY A 196 12.60 17.78 -2.37
C GLY A 196 14.09 17.49 -2.16
N HIS A 197 14.51 17.08 -0.95
CA HIS A 197 15.90 16.83 -0.59
C HIS A 197 16.02 15.55 0.21
N ALA A 198 17.09 14.77 -0.04
CA ALA A 198 17.44 13.66 0.84
C ALA A 198 17.72 14.20 2.26
N PRO A 199 17.11 13.64 3.30
CA PRO A 199 17.34 14.10 4.66
C PRO A 199 18.80 13.82 5.07
N ASP A 200 19.35 14.71 5.93
CA ASP A 200 20.68 14.52 6.51
C ASP A 200 20.72 13.21 7.31
N PRO A 201 21.61 12.26 6.98
CA PRO A 201 21.72 11.00 7.69
C PRO A 201 22.07 11.13 9.17
N SER A 202 22.60 12.28 9.60
CA SER A 202 22.88 12.58 11.02
C SER A 202 21.67 13.13 11.77
N GLY A 203 20.58 13.47 11.05
CA GLY A 203 19.35 14.02 11.62
C GLY A 203 18.46 12.94 12.22
N ASP A 204 17.66 13.30 13.22
CA ASP A 204 16.60 12.44 13.73
C ASP A 204 15.42 12.43 12.72
N PHE A 205 15.43 11.42 11.84
CA PHE A 205 14.39 11.24 10.82
C PHE A 205 12.97 11.20 11.40
N PHE A 206 12.79 10.67 12.59
CA PHE A 206 11.48 10.54 13.21
C PHE A 206 10.96 11.88 13.75
N VAL A 207 11.85 12.76 14.22
CA VAL A 207 11.47 14.14 14.57
C VAL A 207 11.05 14.90 13.32
N LEU A 208 11.78 14.76 12.22
CA LEU A 208 11.42 15.37 10.94
C LEU A 208 10.11 14.79 10.40
N ALA A 209 9.91 13.47 10.48
CA ALA A 209 8.67 12.83 10.05
C ALA A 209 7.46 13.36 10.83
N ARG A 210 7.54 13.47 12.16
CA ARG A 210 6.46 14.05 12.97
C ARG A 210 6.15 15.50 12.60
N ARG A 211 7.16 16.26 12.20
CA ARG A 211 7.00 17.67 11.81
C ARG A 211 6.39 17.85 10.42
N HIS A 212 6.79 17.03 9.45
CA HIS A 212 6.45 17.21 8.04
C HIS A 212 5.34 16.28 7.54
N LEU A 213 5.13 15.14 8.21
CA LEU A 213 4.16 14.11 7.83
C LEU A 213 2.97 14.04 8.82
N GLY A 214 2.75 15.09 9.62
CA GLY A 214 1.59 15.17 10.54
C GLY A 214 0.27 14.79 9.86
N PRO A 215 -0.89 14.79 10.53
CA PRO A 215 -2.14 14.24 10.00
C PRO A 215 -2.36 14.71 8.57
N SER A 216 -2.40 13.75 7.66
CA SER A 216 -2.40 14.00 6.23
C SER A 216 -3.70 14.67 5.83
N GLN A 217 -3.63 15.96 5.52
CA GLN A 217 -4.72 16.71 4.89
C GLN A 217 -4.69 16.56 3.36
N ASP A 218 -3.59 16.04 2.83
CA ASP A 218 -3.42 15.87 1.39
C ASP A 218 -4.06 14.54 0.96
N SER A 219 -5.31 14.65 0.57
CA SER A 219 -5.97 13.64 -0.27
C SER A 219 -5.33 13.70 -1.66
N TYR A 220 -4.82 12.59 -2.16
CA TYR A 220 -4.44 12.41 -3.54
C TYR A 220 -5.62 12.53 -4.47
#